data_7101fb0e5a25ed4d14e4b9b1241b0713
#
_entry.id   7101fb0e5a25ed4d14e4b9b1241b0713
#
_cell.length_a   1.000
_cell.length_b   1.000
_cell.length_c   1.000
_cell.angle_alpha   90.00
_cell.angle_beta   90.00
_cell.angle_gamma   90.00
#
_symmetry.space_group_name_H-M   'P 1'
#
loop_
_entity.id
_entity.type
_entity.pdbx_description
1 polymer ?
#
loop_
_entity_poly.entity_id
_entity_poly.type
_entity_poly.pdbx_seq_one_letter_code
_entity_poly.pdbx_strand_id
1 'polypeptide(L)'
;MTGPAASTAAQDGPASPLRWAALGLAAIAIFSSYYESDAIGPIADLLGRQRGFTQYQIGDLTAVISLPNILLAVLNGLLIDRFGAARVTLWAAFIGFVGAVLTAIGTPYGLMWTGRLVFGASEGAIFICLIAGLAQWFPRSGIALATALFLSLARVGSFSLDTSPSWARPLYDAGWQPPLWLGAGLTAVGLVAAILFRLLDRWRVPSQARAKSERMDWSAIWTFDLSYWYILGLHCLYAMVFFPFRQTYAIEYLQHVKGLTLQQAGQVNSGVFAAAVFATPFFGLLADRFGHRTAMLALGTLLLPVTFIVLGFTDLTPWASTVLMGVSFSLVPAIIWPATTLIVEPRRLGTALGVITLLQNLGLWASNRAAGWLADRSGASAANPDGYATMIWFFGVLSLAALWCAVLLWRRESGPFAHGLETARAAVPRAGLES
;
A
#
# COMPACT_ATOMS: atom_id res chain seq x y z
N MET A 1 -35.73 -11.90 -43.50
CA MET A 1 -34.30 -12.22 -43.49
C MET A 1 -33.78 -11.87 -42.10
N THR A 2 -33.75 -12.87 -41.25
CA THR A 2 -33.33 -12.79 -39.86
C THR A 2 -31.83 -12.95 -39.79
N GLY A 3 -31.08 -11.87 -39.44
CA GLY A 3 -29.66 -11.96 -39.15
C GLY A 3 -29.44 -12.66 -37.80
N PRO A 4 -28.39 -13.50 -37.68
CA PRO A 4 -28.15 -14.23 -36.45
C PRO A 4 -27.66 -13.29 -35.37
N ALA A 5 -28.35 -13.31 -34.23
CA ALA A 5 -27.88 -12.72 -32.99
C ALA A 5 -26.51 -13.37 -32.62
N ALA A 6 -25.43 -12.60 -32.73
CA ALA A 6 -24.12 -13.07 -32.36
C ALA A 6 -24.11 -13.34 -30.84
N SER A 7 -23.96 -14.60 -30.51
CA SER A 7 -23.89 -15.15 -29.17
C SER A 7 -22.75 -14.50 -28.38
N THR A 8 -23.10 -13.75 -27.35
CA THR A 8 -22.18 -13.23 -26.30
C THR A 8 -21.65 -14.29 -25.33
N ALA A 9 -21.89 -15.59 -25.64
CA ALA A 9 -21.56 -16.72 -24.75
C ALA A 9 -20.15 -17.33 -24.96
N ALA A 10 -19.26 -16.74 -25.75
CA ALA A 10 -17.98 -17.35 -26.16
C ALA A 10 -16.75 -16.74 -25.51
N GLN A 11 -16.80 -16.24 -24.28
CA GLN A 11 -15.60 -15.69 -23.60
C GLN A 11 -15.22 -16.37 -22.27
N ASP A 12 -15.97 -17.33 -21.78
CA ASP A 12 -15.58 -18.16 -20.64
C ASP A 12 -15.04 -19.51 -21.14
N GLY A 13 -13.82 -19.51 -21.70
CA GLY A 13 -13.10 -20.76 -21.94
C GLY A 13 -12.93 -21.53 -20.62
N PRO A 14 -12.83 -22.89 -20.64
CA PRO A 14 -12.73 -23.70 -19.43
C PRO A 14 -11.59 -23.16 -18.57
N ALA A 15 -11.94 -22.86 -17.33
CA ALA A 15 -11.03 -22.24 -16.39
C ALA A 15 -9.83 -23.17 -16.09
N SER A 16 -8.72 -22.97 -16.79
CA SER A 16 -7.50 -23.77 -16.60
C SER A 16 -7.07 -23.75 -15.12
N PRO A 17 -6.78 -24.91 -14.50
CA PRO A 17 -6.26 -24.97 -13.14
C PRO A 17 -4.94 -24.17 -12.99
N LEU A 18 -4.22 -23.93 -14.09
CA LEU A 18 -3.00 -23.10 -14.13
C LEU A 18 -3.20 -21.65 -13.68
N ARG A 19 -4.42 -21.11 -13.71
CA ARG A 19 -4.71 -19.77 -13.17
C ARG A 19 -4.41 -19.65 -11.67
N TRP A 20 -4.67 -20.72 -10.91
CA TRP A 20 -4.36 -20.76 -9.48
C TRP A 20 -2.85 -20.84 -9.22
N ALA A 21 -2.12 -21.57 -10.09
CA ALA A 21 -0.67 -21.56 -10.06
C ALA A 21 -0.11 -20.16 -10.38
N ALA A 22 -0.68 -19.47 -11.38
CA ALA A 22 -0.31 -18.08 -11.69
C ALA A 22 -0.57 -17.14 -10.50
N LEU A 23 -1.71 -17.29 -9.82
CA LEU A 23 -2.02 -16.53 -8.60
C LEU A 23 -1.02 -16.86 -7.47
N GLY A 24 -0.69 -18.13 -7.24
CA GLY A 24 0.29 -18.54 -6.24
C GLY A 24 1.68 -17.95 -6.48
N LEU A 25 2.14 -17.97 -7.74
CA LEU A 25 3.43 -17.35 -8.12
C LEU A 25 3.40 -15.82 -7.96
N ALA A 26 2.32 -15.18 -8.36
CA ALA A 26 2.13 -13.74 -8.16
C ALA A 26 2.10 -13.39 -6.66
N ALA A 27 1.46 -14.23 -5.85
CA ALA A 27 1.38 -14.08 -4.40
C ALA A 27 2.75 -14.18 -3.72
N ILE A 28 3.60 -15.11 -4.13
CA ILE A 28 4.97 -15.25 -3.61
C ILE A 28 5.79 -14.00 -3.98
N ALA A 29 5.69 -13.53 -5.21
CA ALA A 29 6.43 -12.35 -5.66
C ALA A 29 6.00 -11.08 -4.92
N ILE A 30 4.70 -10.86 -4.70
CA ILE A 30 4.21 -9.68 -3.98
C ILE A 30 4.49 -9.78 -2.47
N PHE A 31 4.37 -10.97 -1.87
CA PHE A 31 4.74 -11.21 -0.47
C PHE A 31 6.19 -10.80 -0.21
N SER A 32 7.12 -11.27 -1.04
CA SER A 32 8.55 -10.94 -0.89
C SER A 32 8.84 -9.46 -1.05
N SER A 33 8.13 -8.79 -1.96
CA SER A 33 8.25 -7.34 -2.19
C SER A 33 7.79 -6.54 -0.97
N TYR A 34 6.64 -6.89 -0.38
CA TYR A 34 6.12 -6.20 0.82
C TYR A 34 6.93 -6.52 2.08
N TYR A 35 7.46 -7.73 2.20
CA TYR A 35 8.40 -8.06 3.28
C TYR A 35 9.63 -7.16 3.22
N GLU A 36 10.25 -7.00 2.05
CA GLU A 36 11.45 -6.17 1.88
C GLU A 36 11.14 -4.67 1.98
N SER A 37 9.98 -4.20 1.51
CA SER A 37 9.58 -2.80 1.60
C SER A 37 9.65 -2.28 3.03
N ASP A 38 9.14 -3.05 3.98
CA ASP A 38 9.05 -2.69 5.39
C ASP A 38 10.33 -3.02 6.19
N ALA A 39 11.39 -3.59 5.57
CA ALA A 39 12.54 -4.21 6.24
C ALA A 39 13.32 -3.29 7.22
N ILE A 40 13.21 -1.97 7.11
CA ILE A 40 13.93 -1.01 7.96
C ILE A 40 13.31 -0.90 9.36
N GLY A 41 11.98 -0.99 9.49
CA GLY A 41 11.28 -0.79 10.77
C GLY A 41 11.79 -1.67 11.92
N PRO A 42 11.85 -3.00 11.78
CA PRO A 42 12.31 -3.88 12.86
C PRO A 42 13.79 -3.76 13.22
N ILE A 43 14.62 -3.20 12.34
CA ILE A 43 16.06 -2.99 12.58
C ILE A 43 16.43 -1.55 12.90
N ALA A 44 15.47 -0.63 12.98
CA ALA A 44 15.71 0.80 13.17
C ALA A 44 16.58 1.07 14.42
N ASP A 45 16.20 0.54 15.57
CA ASP A 45 16.96 0.65 16.81
C ASP A 45 18.37 0.00 16.71
N LEU A 46 18.50 -1.14 16.02
CA LEU A 46 19.80 -1.78 15.79
C LEU A 46 20.70 -0.92 14.90
N LEU A 47 20.17 -0.26 13.87
CA LEU A 47 20.91 0.68 13.04
C LEU A 47 21.39 1.89 13.86
N GLY A 48 20.54 2.44 14.72
CA GLY A 48 20.89 3.51 15.63
C GLY A 48 22.03 3.11 16.57
N ARG A 49 21.89 1.98 17.29
CA ARG A 49 22.87 1.52 18.29
C ARG A 49 24.19 1.04 17.68
N GLN A 50 24.15 0.28 16.59
CA GLN A 50 25.33 -0.39 16.04
C GLN A 50 26.05 0.42 14.95
N ARG A 51 25.31 1.31 14.26
CA ARG A 51 25.83 2.09 13.13
C ARG A 51 25.80 3.60 13.36
N GLY A 52 25.17 4.06 14.45
CA GLY A 52 25.03 5.48 14.75
C GLY A 52 24.12 6.23 13.77
N PHE A 53 23.18 5.53 13.11
CA PHE A 53 22.24 6.17 12.21
C PHE A 53 21.28 7.06 12.99
N THR A 54 21.04 8.27 12.47
CA THR A 54 20.07 9.20 13.03
C THR A 54 18.65 8.79 12.63
N GLN A 55 17.65 9.30 13.33
CA GLN A 55 16.23 9.07 12.99
C GLN A 55 15.89 9.59 11.58
N TYR A 56 16.52 10.70 11.17
CA TYR A 56 16.42 11.19 9.80
C TYR A 56 16.95 10.19 8.77
N GLN A 57 18.11 9.59 9.01
CA GLN A 57 18.70 8.59 8.11
C GLN A 57 17.83 7.34 8.03
N ILE A 58 17.27 6.88 9.15
CA ILE A 58 16.33 5.75 9.20
C ILE A 58 15.06 6.06 8.40
N GLY A 59 14.47 7.23 8.61
CA GLY A 59 13.33 7.70 7.84
C GLY A 59 13.62 7.87 6.35
N ASP A 60 14.81 8.35 6.00
CA ASP A 60 15.22 8.54 4.60
C ASP A 60 15.41 7.21 3.86
N LEU A 61 15.88 6.13 4.52
CA LEU A 61 15.96 4.79 3.95
C LEU A 61 14.59 4.23 3.55
N THR A 62 13.53 4.59 4.26
CA THR A 62 12.16 4.21 3.87
C THR A 62 11.58 5.21 2.86
N ALA A 63 11.84 6.51 3.03
CA ALA A 63 11.37 7.58 2.16
C ALA A 63 11.83 7.38 0.70
N VAL A 64 13.08 7.00 0.51
CA VAL A 64 13.71 6.92 -0.83
C VAL A 64 13.03 5.92 -1.76
N ILE A 65 12.35 4.90 -1.24
CA ILE A 65 11.57 3.94 -2.04
C ILE A 65 10.48 4.65 -2.86
N SER A 66 9.92 5.73 -2.32
CA SER A 66 8.84 6.47 -2.98
C SER A 66 9.32 7.31 -4.17
N LEU A 67 10.61 7.70 -4.22
CA LEU A 67 11.14 8.57 -5.28
C LEU A 67 11.02 7.98 -6.69
N PRO A 68 11.44 6.73 -6.95
CA PRO A 68 11.27 6.14 -8.27
C PRO A 68 9.79 6.03 -8.68
N ASN A 69 8.90 5.77 -7.72
CA ASN A 69 7.48 5.61 -7.99
C ASN A 69 6.81 6.91 -8.48
N ILE A 70 7.35 8.08 -8.15
CA ILE A 70 6.90 9.38 -8.69
C ILE A 70 7.09 9.41 -10.21
N LEU A 71 8.22 8.92 -10.72
CA LEU A 71 8.56 8.94 -12.14
C LEU A 71 8.04 7.70 -12.90
N LEU A 72 8.13 6.53 -12.27
CA LEU A 72 7.85 5.25 -12.91
C LEU A 72 6.36 4.92 -12.99
N ALA A 73 5.49 5.58 -12.23
CA ALA A 73 4.05 5.31 -12.26
C ALA A 73 3.46 5.38 -13.68
N VAL A 74 3.87 6.37 -14.47
CA VAL A 74 3.44 6.53 -15.87
C VAL A 74 4.19 5.55 -16.80
N LEU A 75 5.49 5.36 -16.57
CA LEU A 75 6.32 4.50 -17.40
C LEU A 75 5.93 3.03 -17.29
N ASN A 76 5.50 2.57 -16.13
CA ASN A 76 5.08 1.18 -15.91
C ASN A 76 3.94 0.78 -16.84
N GLY A 77 2.94 1.64 -17.05
CA GLY A 77 1.86 1.39 -18.01
C GLY A 77 2.39 1.19 -19.43
N LEU A 78 3.28 2.10 -19.91
CA LEU A 78 3.88 2.01 -21.24
C LEU A 78 4.77 0.77 -21.41
N LEU A 79 5.49 0.38 -20.36
CA LEU A 79 6.30 -0.84 -20.38
C LEU A 79 5.43 -2.10 -20.48
N ILE A 80 4.32 -2.14 -19.75
CA ILE A 80 3.34 -3.24 -19.80
C ILE A 80 2.75 -3.35 -21.21
N ASP A 81 2.36 -2.22 -21.81
CA ASP A 81 1.77 -2.20 -23.15
C ASP A 81 2.76 -2.67 -24.21
N ARG A 82 4.02 -2.29 -24.10
CA ARG A 82 5.05 -2.63 -25.07
C ARG A 82 5.60 -4.04 -24.91
N PHE A 83 5.88 -4.48 -23.69
CA PHE A 83 6.63 -5.71 -23.42
C PHE A 83 5.77 -6.82 -22.77
N GLY A 84 4.57 -6.48 -22.29
CA GLY A 84 3.67 -7.38 -21.58
C GLY A 84 3.96 -7.49 -20.10
N ALA A 85 2.90 -7.68 -19.30
CA ALA A 85 2.95 -7.68 -17.83
C ALA A 85 3.97 -8.69 -17.26
N ALA A 86 3.98 -9.94 -17.73
CA ALA A 86 4.86 -10.98 -17.18
C ALA A 86 6.34 -10.74 -17.45
N ARG A 87 6.70 -10.02 -18.53
CA ARG A 87 8.09 -9.67 -18.83
C ARG A 87 8.58 -8.52 -17.95
N VAL A 88 7.73 -7.51 -17.77
CA VAL A 88 8.02 -6.36 -16.91
C VAL A 88 8.09 -6.79 -15.44
N THR A 89 7.21 -7.71 -14.99
CA THR A 89 7.30 -8.33 -13.66
C THR A 89 8.67 -8.96 -13.42
N LEU A 90 9.19 -9.73 -14.40
CA LEU A 90 10.49 -10.37 -14.26
C LEU A 90 11.63 -9.34 -14.11
N TRP A 91 11.64 -8.27 -14.93
CA TRP A 91 12.63 -7.21 -14.81
C TRP A 91 12.53 -6.49 -13.47
N ALA A 92 11.31 -6.15 -13.06
CA ALA A 92 11.07 -5.53 -11.77
C ALA A 92 11.55 -6.42 -10.62
N ALA A 93 11.23 -7.72 -10.61
CA ALA A 93 11.68 -8.66 -9.59
C ALA A 93 13.21 -8.76 -9.53
N PHE A 94 13.89 -8.75 -10.68
CA PHE A 94 15.35 -8.74 -10.73
C PHE A 94 15.93 -7.44 -10.15
N ILE A 95 15.39 -6.28 -10.52
CA ILE A 95 15.80 -4.98 -9.98
C ILE A 95 15.57 -4.95 -8.47
N GLY A 96 14.43 -5.45 -7.99
CA GLY A 96 14.11 -5.53 -6.56
C GLY A 96 15.07 -6.42 -5.79
N PHE A 97 15.43 -7.58 -6.35
CA PHE A 97 16.45 -8.47 -5.76
C PHE A 97 17.82 -7.78 -5.65
N VAL A 98 18.27 -7.10 -6.72
CA VAL A 98 19.52 -6.33 -6.69
C VAL A 98 19.46 -5.24 -5.62
N GLY A 99 18.34 -4.50 -5.53
CA GLY A 99 18.13 -3.48 -4.50
C GLY A 99 18.19 -4.04 -3.08
N ALA A 100 17.55 -5.19 -2.83
CA ALA A 100 17.57 -5.86 -1.53
C ALA A 100 19.00 -6.34 -1.15
N VAL A 101 19.76 -6.89 -2.10
CA VAL A 101 21.16 -7.30 -1.87
C VAL A 101 22.03 -6.09 -1.54
N LEU A 102 21.92 -4.99 -2.28
CA LEU A 102 22.65 -3.75 -2.00
C LEU A 102 22.30 -3.19 -0.62
N THR A 103 21.01 -3.25 -0.24
CA THR A 103 20.54 -2.85 1.10
C THR A 103 21.16 -3.74 2.18
N ALA A 104 21.23 -5.06 1.96
CA ALA A 104 21.78 -6.02 2.92
C ALA A 104 23.31 -5.90 3.06
N ILE A 105 24.05 -5.58 2.00
CA ILE A 105 25.48 -5.24 2.08
C ILE A 105 25.68 -3.99 2.96
N GLY A 106 24.88 -2.95 2.76
CA GLY A 106 24.53 -1.89 3.68
C GLY A 106 25.62 -0.91 4.15
N THR A 107 26.88 -1.09 3.79
CA THR A 107 27.98 -0.20 4.22
C THR A 107 28.75 0.34 3.04
N PRO A 108 28.92 1.66 2.90
CA PRO A 108 28.46 2.78 3.77
C PRO A 108 26.96 3.10 3.61
N TYR A 109 26.42 4.06 4.42
CA TYR A 109 25.01 4.50 4.33
C TYR A 109 24.52 4.73 2.90
N GLY A 110 25.34 5.39 2.07
CA GLY A 110 24.98 5.65 0.67
C GLY A 110 24.73 4.39 -0.15
N LEU A 111 25.37 3.26 0.15
CA LEU A 111 25.12 1.99 -0.50
C LEU A 111 23.75 1.42 -0.10
N MET A 112 23.42 1.46 1.19
CA MET A 112 22.11 1.06 1.70
C MET A 112 21.00 1.92 1.11
N TRP A 113 21.20 3.24 1.05
CA TRP A 113 20.30 4.20 0.43
C TRP A 113 20.08 3.91 -1.07
N THR A 114 21.18 3.64 -1.80
CA THR A 114 21.11 3.27 -3.23
C THR A 114 20.35 1.95 -3.40
N GLY A 115 20.59 0.97 -2.53
CA GLY A 115 19.84 -0.30 -2.52
C GLY A 115 18.34 -0.07 -2.37
N ARG A 116 17.93 0.77 -1.42
CA ARG A 116 16.52 1.14 -1.20
C ARG A 116 15.92 1.91 -2.38
N LEU A 117 16.69 2.81 -3.01
CA LEU A 117 16.28 3.52 -4.24
C LEU A 117 16.03 2.53 -5.39
N VAL A 118 16.96 1.60 -5.63
CA VAL A 118 16.85 0.56 -6.67
C VAL A 118 15.66 -0.36 -6.38
N PHE A 119 15.48 -0.76 -5.11
CA PHE A 119 14.32 -1.54 -4.70
C PHE A 119 13.00 -0.80 -4.95
N GLY A 120 12.91 0.50 -4.64
CA GLY A 120 11.75 1.33 -4.89
C GLY A 120 11.33 1.38 -6.36
N ALA A 121 12.29 1.36 -7.29
CA ALA A 121 12.01 1.27 -8.72
C ALA A 121 11.29 -0.04 -9.13
N SER A 122 11.46 -1.08 -8.34
CA SER A 122 10.82 -2.39 -8.52
C SER A 122 9.42 -2.47 -7.91
N GLU A 123 9.23 -1.94 -6.71
CA GLU A 123 8.05 -2.18 -5.87
C GLU A 123 6.74 -1.80 -6.57
N GLY A 124 6.64 -0.56 -7.06
CA GLY A 124 5.45 -0.10 -7.78
C GLY A 124 5.21 -0.86 -9.08
N ALA A 125 6.29 -1.22 -9.80
CA ALA A 125 6.21 -1.98 -11.03
C ALA A 125 5.68 -3.41 -10.79
N ILE A 126 6.20 -4.13 -9.79
CA ILE A 126 5.75 -5.49 -9.43
C ILE A 126 4.25 -5.50 -9.14
N PHE A 127 3.77 -4.57 -8.31
CA PHE A 127 2.36 -4.47 -7.94
C PHE A 127 1.45 -4.31 -9.15
N ILE A 128 1.72 -3.30 -9.99
CA ILE A 128 0.90 -2.99 -11.17
C ILE A 128 0.96 -4.12 -12.20
N CYS A 129 2.16 -4.65 -12.47
CA CYS A 129 2.35 -5.71 -13.47
C CYS A 129 1.69 -7.02 -13.08
N LEU A 130 1.73 -7.40 -11.80
CA LEU A 130 1.08 -8.63 -11.34
C LEU A 130 -0.44 -8.52 -11.38
N ILE A 131 -1.03 -7.37 -10.99
CA ILE A 131 -2.48 -7.15 -11.16
C ILE A 131 -2.88 -7.22 -12.63
N ALA A 132 -2.14 -6.53 -13.51
CA ALA A 132 -2.40 -6.59 -14.94
C ALA A 132 -2.21 -7.99 -15.53
N GLY A 133 -1.22 -8.74 -15.03
CA GLY A 133 -1.01 -10.14 -15.38
C GLY A 133 -2.17 -11.04 -14.94
N LEU A 134 -2.61 -10.94 -13.69
CA LEU A 134 -3.72 -11.72 -13.14
C LEU A 134 -5.04 -11.43 -13.88
N ALA A 135 -5.29 -10.20 -14.29
CA ALA A 135 -6.45 -9.83 -15.09
C ALA A 135 -6.52 -10.56 -16.45
N GLN A 136 -5.38 -11.08 -16.92
CA GLN A 136 -5.33 -11.88 -18.14
C GLN A 136 -5.53 -13.38 -17.91
N TRP A 137 -5.37 -13.86 -16.65
CA TRP A 137 -5.55 -15.28 -16.27
C TRP A 137 -6.96 -15.59 -15.75
N PHE A 138 -7.64 -14.60 -15.18
CA PHE A 138 -8.94 -14.80 -14.56
C PHE A 138 -10.06 -14.20 -15.41
N PRO A 139 -11.22 -14.89 -15.56
CA PRO A 139 -12.40 -14.33 -16.18
C PRO A 139 -12.95 -13.18 -15.33
N ARG A 140 -13.80 -12.33 -15.94
CA ARG A 140 -14.42 -11.19 -15.25
C ARG A 140 -15.15 -11.58 -13.96
N SER A 141 -15.73 -12.76 -13.90
CA SER A 141 -16.43 -13.30 -12.72
C SER A 141 -15.48 -13.70 -11.57
N GLY A 142 -14.20 -14.00 -11.86
CA GLY A 142 -13.22 -14.47 -10.87
C GLY A 142 -12.11 -13.49 -10.50
N ILE A 143 -11.94 -12.40 -11.27
CA ILE A 143 -10.84 -11.46 -11.07
C ILE A 143 -10.92 -10.73 -9.73
N ALA A 144 -12.12 -10.44 -9.23
CA ALA A 144 -12.30 -9.78 -7.95
C ALA A 144 -11.74 -10.62 -6.79
N LEU A 145 -12.04 -11.93 -6.77
CA LEU A 145 -11.50 -12.86 -5.77
C LEU A 145 -9.98 -13.00 -5.89
N ALA A 146 -9.47 -13.15 -7.12
CA ALA A 146 -8.02 -13.27 -7.35
C ALA A 146 -7.27 -12.03 -6.88
N THR A 147 -7.80 -10.83 -7.16
CA THR A 147 -7.21 -9.57 -6.70
C THR A 147 -7.29 -9.43 -5.19
N ALA A 148 -8.40 -9.81 -4.56
CA ALA A 148 -8.54 -9.77 -3.11
C ALA A 148 -7.53 -10.71 -2.42
N LEU A 149 -7.36 -11.93 -2.92
CA LEU A 149 -6.36 -12.87 -2.41
C LEU A 149 -4.93 -12.34 -2.60
N PHE A 150 -4.62 -11.79 -3.77
CA PHE A 150 -3.33 -11.18 -4.06
C PHE A 150 -2.99 -10.04 -3.09
N LEU A 151 -3.94 -9.12 -2.85
CA LEU A 151 -3.76 -8.01 -1.91
C LEU A 151 -3.62 -8.49 -0.46
N SER A 152 -4.38 -9.53 -0.07
CA SER A 152 -4.25 -10.13 1.27
C SER A 152 -2.85 -10.72 1.48
N LEU A 153 -2.31 -11.43 0.46
CA LEU A 153 -0.98 -12.03 0.54
C LEU A 153 0.15 -10.98 0.54
N ALA A 154 -0.05 -9.83 -0.10
CA ALA A 154 0.85 -8.69 0.07
C ALA A 154 0.91 -8.24 1.55
N ARG A 155 -0.23 -8.16 2.24
CA ARG A 155 -0.28 -7.77 3.67
C ARG A 155 0.33 -8.84 4.58
N VAL A 156 0.24 -10.12 4.21
CA VAL A 156 0.94 -11.20 4.93
C VAL A 156 2.46 -11.02 4.85
N GLY A 157 3.01 -10.43 3.76
CA GLY A 157 4.43 -10.08 3.66
C GLY A 157 4.86 -9.09 4.76
N SER A 158 4.16 -7.97 4.89
CA SER A 158 4.39 -6.98 5.94
C SER A 158 4.16 -7.54 7.35
N PHE A 159 3.09 -8.32 7.54
CA PHE A 159 2.81 -9.00 8.82
C PHE A 159 3.96 -9.95 9.21
N SER A 160 4.46 -10.73 8.25
CA SER A 160 5.55 -11.67 8.47
C SER A 160 6.86 -10.98 8.85
N LEU A 161 7.13 -9.81 8.27
CA LEU A 161 8.28 -9.00 8.65
C LEU A 161 8.14 -8.47 10.08
N ASP A 162 7.00 -7.86 10.42
CA ASP A 162 6.79 -7.32 11.77
C ASP A 162 6.95 -8.39 12.84
N THR A 163 6.51 -9.62 12.57
CA THR A 163 6.64 -10.76 13.48
C THR A 163 7.99 -11.46 13.40
N SER A 164 8.84 -11.12 12.43
CA SER A 164 10.14 -11.79 12.21
C SER A 164 11.09 -11.71 13.40
N PRO A 165 11.11 -10.66 14.26
CA PRO A 165 11.88 -10.68 15.49
C PRO A 165 11.50 -11.82 16.45
N SER A 166 10.31 -12.42 16.31
CA SER A 166 9.87 -13.54 17.13
C SER A 166 10.32 -14.88 16.53
N TRP A 167 10.08 -15.13 15.24
CA TRP A 167 10.38 -16.43 14.62
C TRP A 167 11.81 -16.53 14.04
N ALA A 168 12.45 -15.38 13.73
CA ALA A 168 13.83 -15.30 13.24
C ALA A 168 14.76 -14.62 14.27
N ARG A 169 14.44 -14.71 15.56
CA ARG A 169 15.15 -14.06 16.66
C ARG A 169 16.68 -14.16 16.57
N PRO A 170 17.30 -15.32 16.26
CA PRO A 170 18.76 -15.41 16.20
C PRO A 170 19.41 -14.46 15.19
N LEU A 171 18.69 -14.08 14.12
CA LEU A 171 19.21 -13.12 13.13
C LEU A 171 19.26 -11.71 13.71
N TYR A 172 18.25 -11.31 14.51
CA TYR A 172 18.22 -10.01 15.18
C TYR A 172 19.20 -9.94 16.34
N ASP A 173 19.40 -11.03 17.07
CA ASP A 173 20.40 -11.13 18.14
C ASP A 173 21.83 -11.04 17.55
N ALA A 174 22.06 -11.48 16.32
CA ALA A 174 23.34 -11.35 15.61
C ALA A 174 23.62 -9.93 15.07
N GLY A 175 22.62 -9.05 15.00
CA GLY A 175 22.77 -7.66 14.60
C GLY A 175 21.80 -7.19 13.50
N TRP A 176 22.05 -5.99 12.97
CA TRP A 176 21.20 -5.31 11.99
C TRP A 176 21.23 -5.97 10.59
N GLN A 177 22.33 -6.60 10.21
CA GLN A 177 22.55 -7.06 8.83
C GLN A 177 21.89 -8.40 8.50
N PRO A 178 21.91 -9.45 9.36
CA PRO A 178 21.32 -10.74 9.03
C PRO A 178 19.83 -10.71 8.71
N PRO A 179 18.97 -9.91 9.37
CA PRO A 179 17.58 -9.75 8.95
C PRO A 179 17.41 -9.21 7.51
N LEU A 180 18.31 -8.32 7.06
CA LEU A 180 18.28 -7.80 5.68
C LEU A 180 18.68 -8.89 4.67
N TRP A 181 19.63 -9.77 5.00
CA TRP A 181 19.95 -10.92 4.16
C TRP A 181 18.79 -11.92 4.06
N LEU A 182 17.99 -12.08 5.13
CA LEU A 182 16.75 -12.84 5.05
C LEU A 182 15.77 -12.19 4.05
N GLY A 183 15.59 -10.86 4.09
CA GLY A 183 14.79 -10.11 3.12
C GLY A 183 15.29 -10.30 1.69
N ALA A 184 16.60 -10.17 1.46
CA ALA A 184 17.22 -10.43 0.15
C ALA A 184 17.01 -11.88 -0.32
N GLY A 185 17.07 -12.87 0.59
CA GLY A 185 16.74 -14.27 0.29
C GLY A 185 15.28 -14.45 -0.13
N LEU A 186 14.35 -13.80 0.55
CA LEU A 186 12.94 -13.83 0.18
C LEU A 186 12.68 -13.13 -1.18
N THR A 187 13.37 -12.01 -1.48
CA THR A 187 13.26 -11.39 -2.80
C THR A 187 13.86 -12.26 -3.91
N ALA A 188 14.89 -13.08 -3.61
CA ALA A 188 15.36 -14.11 -4.54
C ALA A 188 14.28 -15.18 -4.82
N VAL A 189 13.54 -15.62 -3.80
CA VAL A 189 12.39 -16.51 -3.98
C VAL A 189 11.30 -15.84 -4.82
N GLY A 190 11.03 -14.55 -4.59
CA GLY A 190 10.13 -13.74 -5.40
C GLY A 190 10.58 -13.65 -6.87
N LEU A 191 11.88 -13.51 -7.12
CA LEU A 191 12.45 -13.52 -8.47
C LEU A 191 12.25 -14.88 -9.16
N VAL A 192 12.49 -15.98 -8.46
CA VAL A 192 12.20 -17.33 -8.98
C VAL A 192 10.72 -17.48 -9.32
N ALA A 193 9.82 -17.01 -8.45
CA ALA A 193 8.40 -17.01 -8.70
C ALA A 193 8.04 -16.17 -9.96
N ALA A 194 8.66 -15.02 -10.16
CA ALA A 194 8.48 -14.19 -11.35
C ALA A 194 9.01 -14.87 -12.63
N ILE A 195 10.12 -15.60 -12.56
CA ILE A 195 10.63 -16.44 -13.68
C ILE A 195 9.59 -17.50 -14.04
N LEU A 196 9.10 -18.26 -13.05
CA LEU A 196 8.10 -19.30 -13.26
C LEU A 196 6.78 -18.71 -13.79
N PHE A 197 6.34 -17.57 -13.25
CA PHE A 197 5.17 -16.84 -13.76
C PHE A 197 5.35 -16.46 -15.24
N ARG A 198 6.52 -15.97 -15.61
CA ARG A 198 6.87 -15.65 -17.01
C ARG A 198 6.91 -16.88 -17.92
N LEU A 199 7.42 -18.00 -17.41
CA LEU A 199 7.41 -19.26 -18.16
C LEU A 199 5.97 -19.78 -18.36
N LEU A 200 5.17 -19.75 -17.30
CA LEU A 200 3.75 -20.14 -17.33
C LEU A 200 2.96 -19.26 -18.33
N ASP A 201 3.22 -17.96 -18.35
CA ASP A 201 2.55 -17.02 -19.25
C ASP A 201 2.83 -17.30 -20.74
N ARG A 202 3.97 -17.93 -21.09
CA ARG A 202 4.28 -18.36 -22.46
C ARG A 202 3.36 -19.46 -23.00
N TRP A 203 2.83 -20.29 -22.10
CA TRP A 203 1.93 -21.39 -22.45
C TRP A 203 0.46 -20.94 -22.57
N ARG A 204 0.19 -19.69 -22.27
CA ARG A 204 -1.14 -19.10 -22.40
C ARG A 204 -1.41 -18.69 -23.85
N VAL A 205 -2.59 -19.05 -24.36
CA VAL A 205 -3.07 -18.55 -25.65
C VAL A 205 -3.32 -17.03 -25.51
N PRO A 206 -2.77 -16.17 -26.36
CA PRO A 206 -2.97 -14.74 -26.27
C PRO A 206 -4.45 -14.37 -26.38
N SER A 207 -5.04 -13.79 -25.38
CA SER A 207 -6.35 -13.14 -25.48
C SER A 207 -6.19 -11.81 -26.23
N GLN A 208 -7.02 -11.56 -27.22
CA GLN A 208 -6.88 -10.47 -28.21
C GLN A 208 -7.26 -9.07 -27.71
N ALA A 209 -7.44 -8.81 -26.46
CA ALA A 209 -7.86 -7.48 -25.99
C ALA A 209 -6.80 -6.86 -25.06
N ARG A 210 -5.78 -6.21 -25.62
CA ARG A 210 -5.04 -5.17 -24.90
C ARG A 210 -5.85 -3.89 -24.94
N ALA A 211 -6.44 -3.50 -23.82
CA ALA A 211 -6.92 -2.14 -23.67
C ALA A 211 -5.70 -1.21 -23.81
N LYS A 212 -5.72 -0.33 -24.80
CA LYS A 212 -4.67 0.70 -24.94
C LYS A 212 -4.70 1.57 -23.69
N SER A 213 -3.53 1.78 -23.07
CA SER A 213 -3.38 2.77 -22.00
C SER A 213 -3.81 4.14 -22.57
N GLU A 214 -4.78 4.76 -21.95
CA GLU A 214 -5.18 6.12 -22.30
C GLU A 214 -4.04 7.06 -21.91
N ARG A 215 -3.72 8.01 -22.80
CA ARG A 215 -2.71 9.04 -22.52
C ARG A 215 -3.20 9.92 -21.40
N MET A 216 -2.34 10.18 -20.42
CA MET A 216 -2.64 11.15 -19.35
C MET A 216 -2.83 12.53 -19.94
N ASP A 217 -3.98 13.12 -19.66
CA ASP A 217 -4.29 14.52 -20.04
C ASP A 217 -4.06 15.43 -18.81
N TRP A 218 -2.87 16.00 -18.74
CA TRP A 218 -2.48 16.90 -17.64
C TRP A 218 -3.32 18.18 -17.61
N SER A 219 -3.90 18.60 -18.74
CA SER A 219 -4.77 19.79 -18.78
C SER A 219 -6.09 19.56 -18.04
N ALA A 220 -6.53 18.30 -17.96
CA ALA A 220 -7.76 17.92 -17.27
C ALA A 220 -7.70 18.11 -15.74
N ILE A 221 -6.50 18.24 -15.15
CA ILE A 221 -6.34 18.40 -13.68
C ILE A 221 -7.13 19.60 -13.16
N TRP A 222 -7.09 20.70 -13.86
CA TRP A 222 -7.76 21.94 -13.45
C TRP A 222 -9.29 21.92 -13.61
N THR A 223 -9.82 20.88 -14.22
CA THR A 223 -11.27 20.71 -14.46
C THR A 223 -11.91 19.73 -13.47
N PHE A 224 -11.14 19.13 -12.57
CA PHE A 224 -11.70 18.22 -11.57
C PHE A 224 -12.58 18.94 -10.56
N ASP A 225 -13.66 18.27 -10.17
CA ASP A 225 -14.57 18.76 -9.13
C ASP A 225 -13.87 18.89 -7.77
N LEU A 226 -14.40 19.76 -6.92
CA LEU A 226 -13.85 19.98 -5.58
C LEU A 226 -13.89 18.73 -4.69
N SER A 227 -14.86 17.83 -4.91
CA SER A 227 -14.91 16.52 -4.22
C SER A 227 -13.68 15.66 -4.51
N TYR A 228 -13.14 15.73 -5.74
CA TYR A 228 -11.90 15.06 -6.08
C TYR A 228 -10.71 15.61 -5.28
N TRP A 229 -10.61 16.94 -5.12
CA TRP A 229 -9.52 17.54 -4.34
C TRP A 229 -9.61 17.20 -2.85
N TYR A 230 -10.81 17.06 -2.30
CA TYR A 230 -10.98 16.58 -0.93
C TYR A 230 -10.59 15.12 -0.78
N ILE A 231 -10.94 14.24 -1.72
CA ILE A 231 -10.50 12.85 -1.72
C ILE A 231 -8.97 12.75 -1.86
N LEU A 232 -8.38 13.53 -2.76
CA LEU A 232 -6.94 13.60 -2.96
C LEU A 232 -6.22 14.03 -1.68
N GLY A 233 -6.66 15.14 -1.06
CA GLY A 233 -6.11 15.64 0.19
C GLY A 233 -6.23 14.63 1.32
N LEU A 234 -7.42 14.04 1.49
CA LEU A 234 -7.66 12.98 2.46
C LEU A 234 -6.70 11.80 2.24
N HIS A 235 -6.61 11.28 1.01
CA HIS A 235 -5.80 10.11 0.71
C HIS A 235 -4.30 10.37 0.94
N CYS A 236 -3.79 11.48 0.45
CA CYS A 236 -2.39 11.83 0.60
C CYS A 236 -2.01 12.07 2.07
N LEU A 237 -2.79 12.86 2.81
CA LEU A 237 -2.53 13.13 4.22
C LEU A 237 -2.65 11.87 5.08
N TYR A 238 -3.66 11.03 4.81
CA TYR A 238 -3.81 9.73 5.46
C TYR A 238 -2.59 8.84 5.23
N ALA A 239 -2.14 8.73 3.98
CA ALA A 239 -0.98 7.92 3.62
C ALA A 239 0.31 8.46 4.27
N MET A 240 0.49 9.79 4.32
CA MET A 240 1.63 10.47 4.97
C MET A 240 1.72 10.20 6.48
N VAL A 241 0.63 9.81 7.10
CA VAL A 241 0.60 9.45 8.53
C VAL A 241 0.75 7.96 8.72
N PHE A 242 -0.11 7.18 8.07
CA PHE A 242 -0.22 5.75 8.29
C PHE A 242 1.06 4.98 7.94
N PHE A 243 1.55 5.15 6.71
CA PHE A 243 2.69 4.36 6.24
C PHE A 243 3.99 4.73 6.94
N PRO A 244 4.41 6.02 7.02
CA PRO A 244 5.67 6.37 7.68
C PRO A 244 5.71 5.95 9.14
N PHE A 245 4.65 6.18 9.90
CA PHE A 245 4.62 5.77 11.29
C PHE A 245 4.73 4.25 11.42
N ARG A 246 3.84 3.50 10.75
CA ARG A 246 3.76 2.05 10.88
C ARG A 246 5.00 1.34 10.34
N GLN A 247 5.53 1.74 9.18
CA GLN A 247 6.62 1.03 8.50
C GLN A 247 8.00 1.36 9.08
N THR A 248 8.18 2.58 9.61
CA THR A 248 9.50 3.07 9.99
C THR A 248 9.65 3.22 11.50
N TYR A 249 8.70 3.90 12.14
CA TYR A 249 8.90 4.38 13.51
C TYR A 249 8.15 3.60 14.59
N ALA A 250 7.09 2.87 14.25
CA ALA A 250 6.21 2.27 15.24
C ALA A 250 6.92 1.25 16.15
N ILE A 251 7.74 0.37 15.58
CA ILE A 251 8.43 -0.66 16.37
C ILE A 251 9.43 -0.02 17.34
N GLU A 252 10.24 0.91 16.87
CA GLU A 252 11.20 1.63 17.71
C GLU A 252 10.51 2.48 18.78
N TYR A 253 9.44 3.19 18.42
CA TYR A 253 8.61 3.94 19.37
C TYR A 253 8.06 3.03 20.47
N LEU A 254 7.53 1.86 20.11
CA LEU A 254 7.01 0.89 21.07
C LEU A 254 8.10 0.35 22.00
N GLN A 255 9.32 0.20 21.50
CA GLN A 255 10.46 -0.22 22.33
C GLN A 255 10.89 0.89 23.30
N HIS A 256 11.10 2.11 22.80
CA HIS A 256 11.71 3.19 23.59
C HIS A 256 10.70 3.88 24.51
N VAL A 257 9.46 4.10 24.08
CA VAL A 257 8.45 4.84 24.83
C VAL A 257 7.56 3.92 25.67
N LYS A 258 7.19 2.75 25.13
CA LYS A 258 6.30 1.80 25.85
C LYS A 258 7.07 0.67 26.54
N GLY A 259 8.40 0.64 26.44
CA GLY A 259 9.26 -0.33 27.12
C GLY A 259 9.10 -1.77 26.64
N LEU A 260 8.56 -1.99 25.43
CA LEU A 260 8.37 -3.33 24.89
C LEU A 260 9.70 -3.90 24.35
N THR A 261 9.85 -5.22 24.43
CA THR A 261 10.92 -5.90 23.70
C THR A 261 10.69 -5.80 22.20
N LEU A 262 11.74 -5.97 21.39
CA LEU A 262 11.63 -5.96 19.92
C LEU A 262 10.56 -6.96 19.42
N GLN A 263 10.50 -8.16 20.02
CA GLN A 263 9.51 -9.18 19.69
C GLN A 263 8.08 -8.72 20.00
N GLN A 264 7.86 -8.16 21.18
CA GLN A 264 6.55 -7.63 21.58
C GLN A 264 6.13 -6.44 20.71
N ALA A 265 7.04 -5.51 20.44
CA ALA A 265 6.79 -4.35 19.58
C ALA A 265 6.42 -4.79 18.15
N GLY A 266 7.13 -5.76 17.59
CA GLY A 266 6.80 -6.34 16.28
C GLY A 266 5.43 -7.03 16.27
N GLN A 267 5.10 -7.81 17.29
CA GLN A 267 3.78 -8.45 17.43
C GLN A 267 2.66 -7.41 17.51
N VAL A 268 2.82 -6.37 18.33
CA VAL A 268 1.84 -5.27 18.42
C VAL A 268 1.69 -4.57 17.07
N ASN A 269 2.79 -4.22 16.39
CA ASN A 269 2.72 -3.55 15.09
C ASN A 269 2.05 -4.42 14.01
N SER A 270 2.31 -5.73 13.99
CA SER A 270 1.69 -6.68 13.06
C SER A 270 0.17 -6.76 13.21
N GLY A 271 -0.34 -6.51 14.42
CA GLY A 271 -1.77 -6.50 14.73
C GLY A 271 -2.58 -5.52 13.87
N VAL A 272 -1.96 -4.46 13.33
CA VAL A 272 -2.60 -3.53 12.37
C VAL A 272 -3.12 -4.29 11.15
N PHE A 273 -2.31 -5.17 10.57
CA PHE A 273 -2.72 -5.94 9.40
C PHE A 273 -3.58 -7.15 9.76
N ALA A 274 -3.38 -7.76 10.93
CA ALA A 274 -4.28 -8.79 11.42
C ALA A 274 -5.71 -8.24 11.56
N ALA A 275 -5.89 -7.05 12.15
CA ALA A 275 -7.18 -6.37 12.23
C ALA A 275 -7.73 -6.06 10.83
N ALA A 276 -6.88 -5.59 9.90
CA ALA A 276 -7.29 -5.22 8.54
C ALA A 276 -7.80 -6.41 7.73
N VAL A 277 -7.22 -7.59 7.88
CA VAL A 277 -7.66 -8.80 7.15
C VAL A 277 -9.12 -9.12 7.42
N PHE A 278 -9.57 -8.99 8.66
CA PHE A 278 -10.96 -9.25 9.05
C PHE A 278 -11.88 -8.06 8.78
N ALA A 279 -11.41 -6.85 9.05
CA ALA A 279 -12.22 -5.65 8.99
C ALA A 279 -12.47 -5.17 7.54
N THR A 280 -11.52 -5.33 6.60
CA THR A 280 -11.67 -4.84 5.22
C THR A 280 -12.85 -5.47 4.47
N PRO A 281 -13.06 -6.82 4.46
CA PRO A 281 -14.23 -7.41 3.82
C PRO A 281 -15.54 -6.96 4.48
N PHE A 282 -15.55 -6.86 5.80
CA PHE A 282 -16.73 -6.44 6.56
C PHE A 282 -17.15 -5.01 6.19
N PHE A 283 -16.21 -4.06 6.18
CA PHE A 283 -16.52 -2.66 5.83
C PHE A 283 -16.81 -2.46 4.34
N GLY A 284 -16.19 -3.24 3.46
CA GLY A 284 -16.56 -3.26 2.04
C GLY A 284 -18.02 -3.65 1.82
N LEU A 285 -18.47 -4.74 2.46
CA LEU A 285 -19.86 -5.19 2.42
C LEU A 285 -20.82 -4.16 3.05
N LEU A 286 -20.40 -3.53 4.15
CA LEU A 286 -21.19 -2.50 4.83
C LEU A 286 -21.39 -1.28 3.92
N ALA A 287 -20.32 -0.81 3.27
CA ALA A 287 -20.37 0.31 2.33
C ALA A 287 -21.24 0.02 1.09
N ASP A 288 -21.22 -1.22 0.59
CA ASP A 288 -22.06 -1.61 -0.55
C ASP A 288 -23.54 -1.73 -0.15
N ARG A 289 -23.84 -2.19 1.07
CA ARG A 289 -25.21 -2.41 1.55
C ARG A 289 -25.91 -1.13 1.99
N PHE A 290 -25.23 -0.27 2.71
CA PHE A 290 -25.83 0.91 3.36
C PHE A 290 -25.51 2.22 2.61
N GLY A 291 -24.54 2.24 1.70
CA GLY A 291 -24.01 3.50 1.17
C GLY A 291 -23.20 4.24 2.24
N HIS A 292 -23.52 5.52 2.47
CA HIS A 292 -22.88 6.38 3.47
C HIS A 292 -21.34 6.36 3.44
N ARG A 293 -20.77 6.27 2.22
CA ARG A 293 -19.32 6.06 2.02
C ARG A 293 -18.49 7.20 2.60
N THR A 294 -18.97 8.45 2.50
CA THR A 294 -18.21 9.60 3.01
C THR A 294 -18.27 9.69 4.53
N ALA A 295 -19.39 9.32 5.15
CA ALA A 295 -19.50 9.20 6.60
C ALA A 295 -18.58 8.10 7.15
N MET A 296 -18.50 6.97 6.45
CA MET A 296 -17.56 5.87 6.80
C MET A 296 -16.10 6.30 6.62
N LEU A 297 -15.76 7.07 5.57
CA LEU A 297 -14.43 7.68 5.41
C LEU A 297 -14.09 8.63 6.55
N ALA A 298 -15.03 9.49 6.95
CA ALA A 298 -14.84 10.40 8.07
C ALA A 298 -14.61 9.63 9.39
N LEU A 299 -15.40 8.58 9.64
CA LEU A 299 -15.21 7.71 10.82
C LEU A 299 -13.83 7.00 10.77
N GLY A 300 -13.48 6.37 9.65
CA GLY A 300 -12.19 5.70 9.51
C GLY A 300 -11.01 6.66 9.68
N THR A 301 -11.12 7.87 9.15
CA THR A 301 -10.08 8.91 9.29
C THR A 301 -10.02 9.45 10.71
N LEU A 302 -11.15 9.57 11.43
CA LEU A 302 -11.19 9.98 12.84
C LEU A 302 -10.42 9.02 13.74
N LEU A 303 -10.45 7.72 13.44
CA LEU A 303 -9.72 6.73 14.25
C LEU A 303 -8.19 6.97 14.22
N LEU A 304 -7.65 7.64 13.20
CA LEU A 304 -6.22 7.88 13.10
C LEU A 304 -5.70 8.89 14.14
N PRO A 305 -6.24 10.13 14.29
CA PRO A 305 -5.83 11.02 15.39
C PRO A 305 -6.13 10.42 16.77
N VAL A 306 -7.24 9.68 16.94
CA VAL A 306 -7.53 8.96 18.19
C VAL A 306 -6.43 7.94 18.49
N THR A 307 -5.91 7.23 17.49
CA THR A 307 -4.76 6.31 17.64
C THR A 307 -3.56 7.04 18.24
N PHE A 308 -3.18 8.22 17.74
CA PHE A 308 -2.04 8.97 18.24
C PHE A 308 -2.29 9.55 19.64
N ILE A 309 -3.54 9.93 19.97
CA ILE A 309 -3.90 10.34 21.32
C ILE A 309 -3.74 9.16 22.29
N VAL A 310 -4.30 7.99 21.95
CA VAL A 310 -4.19 6.79 22.79
C VAL A 310 -2.73 6.37 22.94
N LEU A 311 -1.97 6.36 21.86
CA LEU A 311 -0.57 5.91 21.87
C LEU A 311 0.36 6.86 22.63
N GLY A 312 0.20 8.18 22.41
CA GLY A 312 1.10 9.19 22.92
C GLY A 312 0.77 9.72 24.33
N PHE A 313 -0.52 9.71 24.69
CA PHE A 313 -0.99 10.48 25.87
C PHE A 313 -1.83 9.65 26.85
N THR A 314 -1.92 8.34 26.68
CA THR A 314 -2.63 7.45 27.62
C THR A 314 -1.78 6.25 28.01
N ASP A 315 -2.12 5.65 29.16
CA ASP A 315 -1.50 4.42 29.64
C ASP A 315 -2.23 3.16 29.17
N LEU A 316 -3.12 3.30 28.18
CA LEU A 316 -3.79 2.16 27.57
C LEU A 316 -2.78 1.23 26.90
N THR A 317 -3.12 -0.05 26.88
CA THR A 317 -2.28 -1.03 26.19
C THR A 317 -2.03 -0.62 24.73
N PRO A 318 -0.80 -0.74 24.22
CA PRO A 318 -0.48 -0.44 22.82
C PRO A 318 -1.34 -1.20 21.79
N TRP A 319 -1.91 -2.34 22.16
CA TRP A 319 -2.88 -3.07 21.34
C TRP A 319 -4.12 -2.25 21.00
N ALA A 320 -4.57 -1.37 21.91
CA ALA A 320 -5.72 -0.50 21.61
C ALA A 320 -5.45 0.44 20.44
N SER A 321 -4.29 1.09 20.41
CA SER A 321 -3.89 1.94 19.28
C SER A 321 -3.71 1.15 17.98
N THR A 322 -3.18 -0.06 18.07
CA THR A 322 -2.99 -0.97 16.93
C THR A 322 -4.32 -1.40 16.30
N VAL A 323 -5.31 -1.76 17.11
CA VAL A 323 -6.66 -2.11 16.64
C VAL A 323 -7.34 -0.89 16.00
N LEU A 324 -7.26 0.29 16.61
CA LEU A 324 -7.80 1.52 16.04
C LEU A 324 -7.18 1.84 14.68
N MET A 325 -5.85 1.73 14.58
CA MET A 325 -5.12 1.95 13.32
C MET A 325 -5.49 0.91 12.26
N GLY A 326 -5.64 -0.36 12.63
CA GLY A 326 -6.03 -1.44 11.73
C GLY A 326 -7.46 -1.30 11.20
N VAL A 327 -8.41 -0.90 12.06
CA VAL A 327 -9.79 -0.59 11.66
C VAL A 327 -9.81 0.63 10.74
N SER A 328 -9.07 1.70 11.08
CA SER A 328 -8.90 2.87 10.22
C SER A 328 -8.38 2.48 8.83
N PHE A 329 -7.32 1.65 8.77
CA PHE A 329 -6.74 1.17 7.52
C PHE A 329 -7.66 0.26 6.71
N SER A 330 -8.62 -0.39 7.37
CA SER A 330 -9.61 -1.21 6.68
C SER A 330 -10.70 -0.38 6.02
N LEU A 331 -11.14 0.70 6.69
CA LEU A 331 -12.20 1.58 6.21
C LEU A 331 -11.75 2.49 5.07
N VAL A 332 -10.64 3.20 5.25
CA VAL A 332 -10.25 4.29 4.36
C VAL A 332 -9.86 3.80 2.96
N PRO A 333 -8.91 2.87 2.74
CA PRO A 333 -8.57 2.40 1.41
C PRO A 333 -9.68 1.63 0.71
N ALA A 334 -10.52 0.89 1.45
CA ALA A 334 -11.63 0.14 0.87
C ALA A 334 -12.67 1.05 0.18
N ILE A 335 -12.80 2.29 0.63
CA ILE A 335 -13.80 3.23 0.14
C ILE A 335 -13.21 4.27 -0.82
N ILE A 336 -11.99 4.76 -0.59
CA ILE A 336 -11.37 5.84 -1.37
C ILE A 336 -11.29 5.48 -2.87
N TRP A 337 -10.80 4.28 -3.20
CA TRP A 337 -10.61 3.90 -4.60
C TRP A 337 -11.94 3.80 -5.36
N PRO A 338 -12.99 3.10 -4.85
CA PRO A 338 -14.31 3.14 -5.48
C PRO A 338 -14.94 4.53 -5.52
N ALA A 339 -14.79 5.34 -4.46
CA ALA A 339 -15.34 6.69 -4.41
C ALA A 339 -14.72 7.59 -5.50
N THR A 340 -13.40 7.48 -5.75
CA THR A 340 -12.74 8.23 -6.83
C THR A 340 -13.34 7.91 -8.19
N THR A 341 -13.70 6.66 -8.46
CA THR A 341 -14.31 6.26 -9.74
C THR A 341 -15.74 6.75 -9.92
N LEU A 342 -16.42 7.15 -8.85
CA LEU A 342 -17.77 7.73 -8.90
C LEU A 342 -17.75 9.25 -9.13
N ILE A 343 -16.69 9.93 -8.65
CA ILE A 343 -16.55 11.39 -8.76
C ILE A 343 -15.95 11.79 -10.12
N VAL A 344 -15.01 10.98 -10.63
CA VAL A 344 -14.24 11.32 -11.82
C VAL A 344 -14.82 10.63 -13.06
N GLU A 345 -14.98 11.38 -14.14
CA GLU A 345 -15.40 10.83 -15.43
C GLU A 345 -14.47 9.72 -15.90
N PRO A 346 -14.98 8.59 -16.47
CA PRO A 346 -14.19 7.45 -16.90
C PRO A 346 -13.01 7.81 -17.81
N ARG A 347 -13.16 8.79 -18.71
CA ARG A 347 -12.10 9.25 -19.63
C ARG A 347 -10.93 9.95 -18.94
N ARG A 348 -11.13 10.45 -17.73
CA ARG A 348 -10.14 11.21 -16.95
C ARG A 348 -9.62 10.44 -15.74
N LEU A 349 -10.14 9.23 -15.53
CA LEU A 349 -9.82 8.41 -14.35
C LEU A 349 -8.33 8.09 -14.28
N GLY A 350 -7.69 7.76 -15.41
CA GLY A 350 -6.25 7.49 -15.48
C GLY A 350 -5.41 8.68 -14.99
N THR A 351 -5.76 9.91 -15.41
CA THR A 351 -5.09 11.13 -14.96
C THR A 351 -5.32 11.37 -13.46
N ALA A 352 -6.56 11.20 -12.99
CA ALA A 352 -6.90 11.39 -11.58
C ALA A 352 -6.13 10.43 -10.66
N LEU A 353 -6.11 9.14 -10.99
CA LEU A 353 -5.37 8.14 -10.22
C LEU A 353 -3.85 8.35 -10.28
N GLY A 354 -3.34 8.83 -11.42
CA GLY A 354 -1.94 9.20 -11.59
C GLY A 354 -1.53 10.36 -10.69
N VAL A 355 -2.34 11.40 -10.57
CA VAL A 355 -2.11 12.54 -9.67
C VAL A 355 -2.15 12.10 -8.21
N ILE A 356 -3.12 11.27 -7.82
CA ILE A 356 -3.20 10.70 -6.47
C ILE A 356 -1.90 9.96 -6.14
N THR A 357 -1.45 9.06 -7.03
CA THR A 357 -0.24 8.26 -6.83
C THR A 357 1.01 9.13 -6.73
N LEU A 358 1.15 10.14 -7.60
CA LEU A 358 2.28 11.07 -7.60
C LEU A 358 2.36 11.84 -6.29
N LEU A 359 1.26 12.48 -5.88
CA LEU A 359 1.23 13.28 -4.65
C LEU A 359 1.34 12.43 -3.40
N GLN A 360 0.78 11.21 -3.39
CA GLN A 360 0.98 10.25 -2.32
C GLN A 360 2.46 9.90 -2.13
N ASN A 361 3.17 9.54 -3.20
CA ASN A 361 4.59 9.17 -3.10
C ASN A 361 5.47 10.36 -2.68
N LEU A 362 5.18 11.56 -3.19
CA LEU A 362 5.85 12.78 -2.74
C LEU A 362 5.60 13.03 -1.25
N GLY A 363 4.36 12.85 -0.81
CA GLY A 363 3.98 12.97 0.59
C GLY A 363 4.66 11.94 1.49
N LEU A 364 4.71 10.68 1.08
CA LEU A 364 5.42 9.60 1.80
C LEU A 364 6.91 9.92 1.96
N TRP A 365 7.55 10.35 0.88
CA TRP A 365 8.96 10.78 0.91
C TRP A 365 9.17 11.93 1.90
N ALA A 366 8.36 12.98 1.81
CA ALA A 366 8.49 14.15 2.67
C ALA A 366 8.18 13.84 4.15
N SER A 367 7.12 13.07 4.42
CA SER A 367 6.65 12.77 5.76
C SER A 367 7.62 11.86 6.54
N ASN A 368 8.20 10.82 5.91
CA ASN A 368 9.22 10.00 6.54
C ASN A 368 10.42 10.84 6.99
N ARG A 369 10.93 11.69 6.10
CA ARG A 369 12.09 12.55 6.40
C ARG A 369 11.78 13.60 7.46
N ALA A 370 10.61 14.24 7.37
CA ALA A 370 10.18 15.23 8.34
C ALA A 370 10.02 14.63 9.74
N ALA A 371 9.43 13.45 9.85
CA ALA A 371 9.26 12.75 11.11
C ALA A 371 10.62 12.40 11.75
N GLY A 372 11.55 11.86 10.96
CA GLY A 372 12.91 11.56 11.43
C GLY A 372 13.68 12.80 11.83
N TRP A 373 13.60 13.89 11.05
CA TRP A 373 14.25 15.16 11.40
C TRP A 373 13.70 15.76 12.71
N LEU A 374 12.38 15.69 12.91
CA LEU A 374 11.75 16.14 14.15
C LEU A 374 12.21 15.29 15.34
N ALA A 375 12.28 13.97 15.19
CA ALA A 375 12.77 13.07 16.22
C ALA A 375 14.25 13.34 16.58
N ASP A 376 15.12 13.56 15.58
CA ASP A 376 16.52 13.93 15.82
C ASP A 376 16.62 15.28 16.56
N ARG A 377 15.84 16.28 16.13
CA ARG A 377 15.86 17.62 16.72
C ARG A 377 15.41 17.64 18.18
N SER A 378 14.51 16.75 18.56
CA SER A 378 14.06 16.59 19.95
C SER A 378 14.90 15.58 20.74
N GLY A 379 15.94 14.98 20.13
CA GLY A 379 16.81 14.01 20.77
C GLY A 379 16.14 12.69 21.13
N ALA A 380 15.16 12.27 20.33
CA ALA A 380 14.42 11.03 20.54
C ALA A 380 15.34 9.81 20.54
N SER A 381 15.31 9.03 21.62
CA SER A 381 16.14 7.84 21.80
C SER A 381 15.62 7.01 22.96
N ALA A 382 16.19 5.82 23.17
CA ALA A 382 15.90 5.00 24.36
C ALA A 382 16.24 5.72 25.68
N ALA A 383 17.24 6.64 25.67
CA ALA A 383 17.62 7.44 26.84
C ALA A 383 16.72 8.68 27.02
N ASN A 384 16.02 9.11 25.96
CA ASN A 384 15.10 10.26 25.96
C ASN A 384 13.81 9.90 25.23
N PRO A 385 12.92 9.09 25.83
CA PRO A 385 11.64 8.69 25.23
C PRO A 385 10.71 9.88 24.96
N ASP A 386 10.76 10.95 25.77
CA ASP A 386 9.93 12.15 25.59
C ASP A 386 10.25 12.88 24.29
N GLY A 387 11.44 12.69 23.74
CA GLY A 387 11.82 13.23 22.44
C GLY A 387 10.92 12.77 21.28
N TYR A 388 10.27 11.61 21.40
CA TYR A 388 9.31 11.14 20.39
C TYR A 388 8.01 11.95 20.36
N ALA A 389 7.70 12.73 21.40
CA ALA A 389 6.46 13.51 21.47
C ALA A 389 6.29 14.45 20.26
N THR A 390 7.38 15.10 19.81
CA THR A 390 7.33 16.00 18.63
C THR A 390 6.90 15.27 17.37
N MET A 391 7.40 14.07 17.15
CA MET A 391 7.01 13.22 16.01
C MET A 391 5.54 12.76 16.14
N ILE A 392 5.08 12.40 17.33
CA ILE A 392 3.66 12.00 17.56
C ILE A 392 2.73 13.19 17.29
N TRP A 393 3.08 14.40 17.76
CA TRP A 393 2.34 15.62 17.44
C TRP A 393 2.30 15.91 15.93
N PHE A 394 3.39 15.72 15.21
CA PHE A 394 3.45 15.88 13.77
C PHE A 394 2.44 14.96 13.06
N PHE A 395 2.44 13.66 13.39
CA PHE A 395 1.47 12.73 12.82
C PHE A 395 0.03 13.02 13.27
N GLY A 396 -0.15 13.47 14.52
CA GLY A 396 -1.44 13.89 15.05
C GLY A 396 -2.03 15.07 14.27
N VAL A 397 -1.25 16.11 14.01
CA VAL A 397 -1.68 17.29 13.22
C VAL A 397 -2.02 16.91 11.78
N LEU A 398 -1.18 16.11 11.12
CA LEU A 398 -1.47 15.63 9.76
C LEU A 398 -2.74 14.77 9.72
N SER A 399 -2.98 13.95 10.73
CA SER A 399 -4.19 13.13 10.80
C SER A 399 -5.46 13.97 11.01
N LEU A 400 -5.38 15.08 11.77
CA LEU A 400 -6.47 16.04 11.90
C LEU A 400 -6.72 16.79 10.58
N ALA A 401 -5.67 17.12 9.82
CA ALA A 401 -5.82 17.70 8.49
C ALA A 401 -6.50 16.72 7.51
N ALA A 402 -6.16 15.43 7.57
CA ALA A 402 -6.84 14.39 6.80
C ALA A 402 -8.33 14.29 7.19
N LEU A 403 -8.63 14.30 8.49
CA LEU A 403 -10.01 14.30 9.00
C LEU A 403 -10.78 15.52 8.53
N TRP A 404 -10.14 16.69 8.49
CA TRP A 404 -10.77 17.91 7.98
C TRP A 404 -11.19 17.74 6.50
N CYS A 405 -10.31 17.19 5.66
CA CYS A 405 -10.65 16.87 4.27
C CYS A 405 -11.83 15.87 4.18
N ALA A 406 -11.86 14.85 5.06
CA ALA A 406 -12.96 13.88 5.10
C ALA A 406 -14.30 14.53 5.48
N VAL A 407 -14.30 15.44 6.45
CA VAL A 407 -15.50 16.18 6.88
C VAL A 407 -15.98 17.13 5.78
N LEU A 408 -15.07 17.82 5.08
CA LEU A 408 -15.44 18.68 3.95
C LEU A 408 -16.04 17.88 2.80
N LEU A 409 -15.47 16.70 2.49
CA LEU A 409 -16.02 15.77 1.51
C LEU A 409 -17.42 15.31 1.93
N TRP A 410 -17.59 14.88 3.17
CA TRP A 410 -18.89 14.44 3.69
C TRP A 410 -19.94 15.53 3.58
N ARG A 411 -19.65 16.77 4.01
CA ARG A 411 -20.58 17.90 3.90
C ARG A 411 -20.97 18.19 2.45
N ARG A 412 -20.01 18.10 1.51
CA ARG A 412 -20.27 18.35 0.10
C ARG A 412 -21.13 17.27 -0.54
N GLU A 413 -20.82 16.01 -0.25
CA GLU A 413 -21.53 14.84 -0.80
C GLU A 413 -22.90 14.59 -0.15
N SER A 414 -23.17 15.20 1.01
CA SER A 414 -24.51 15.24 1.64
C SER A 414 -25.37 16.43 1.13
N GLY A 415 -24.83 17.27 0.23
CA GLY A 415 -25.47 18.47 -0.29
C GLY A 415 -25.87 18.35 -1.77
N PRO A 416 -26.19 19.51 -2.42
CA PRO A 416 -26.68 19.56 -3.80
C PRO A 416 -25.64 19.17 -4.86
N PHE A 417 -24.36 19.08 -4.50
CA PHE A 417 -23.24 18.72 -5.39
C PHE A 417 -22.81 17.26 -5.22
N ALA A 418 -23.71 16.39 -4.73
CA ALA A 418 -23.42 15.01 -4.46
C ALA A 418 -23.24 14.16 -5.73
N HIS A 419 -22.22 13.28 -5.73
CA HIS A 419 -21.93 12.34 -6.80
C HIS A 419 -22.49 10.93 -6.51
N GLY A 420 -23.40 10.80 -5.52
CA GLY A 420 -24.03 9.54 -5.16
C GLY A 420 -23.21 8.66 -4.22
N LEU A 421 -22.20 9.20 -3.53
CA LEU A 421 -21.40 8.44 -2.57
C LEU A 421 -22.20 7.98 -1.34
N GLU A 422 -23.25 8.70 -0.99
CA GLU A 422 -24.14 8.40 0.15
C GLU A 422 -25.22 7.36 -0.19
N THR A 423 -25.45 7.05 -1.48
CA THR A 423 -26.49 6.11 -1.91
C THR A 423 -25.99 4.66 -1.94
N ALA A 424 -26.84 3.74 -1.48
CA ALA A 424 -26.57 2.30 -1.58
C ALA A 424 -26.60 1.83 -3.05
N ARG A 425 -25.72 0.88 -3.40
CA ARG A 425 -25.63 0.33 -4.78
C ARG A 425 -26.88 -0.41 -5.25
N ALA A 426 -27.81 -0.75 -4.34
CA ALA A 426 -29.07 -1.45 -4.63
C ALA A 426 -30.12 -0.60 -5.34
N ALA A 427 -29.88 0.71 -5.57
CA ALA A 427 -30.83 1.63 -6.17
C ALA A 427 -30.66 1.83 -7.69
N VAL A 428 -29.83 1.05 -8.39
CA VAL A 428 -29.84 1.05 -9.86
C VAL A 428 -30.95 0.13 -10.33
N PRO A 429 -32.09 0.64 -10.85
CA PRO A 429 -33.11 -0.21 -11.43
C PRO A 429 -32.49 -1.00 -12.58
N ARG A 430 -32.67 -2.31 -12.60
CA ARG A 430 -32.50 -3.09 -13.82
C ARG A 430 -33.55 -2.59 -14.83
N ALA A 431 -33.22 -1.54 -15.55
CA ALA A 431 -34.03 -1.04 -16.63
C ALA A 431 -34.03 -2.10 -17.75
N GLY A 432 -35.16 -2.75 -17.97
CA GLY A 432 -35.50 -3.37 -19.22
C GLY A 432 -35.20 -4.87 -19.36
N LEU A 433 -35.91 -5.70 -18.62
CA LEU A 433 -36.29 -7.04 -19.09
C LEU A 433 -37.81 -7.20 -18.88
N GLU A 434 -38.60 -6.30 -19.45
CA GLU A 434 -40.02 -6.52 -19.74
C GLU A 434 -40.35 -5.76 -21.01
N SER A 435 -40.29 -6.45 -22.15
CA SER A 435 -41.18 -6.40 -23.32
C SER A 435 -40.60 -7.19 -24.49
#